data_caa3860f9013367d38cdbafd90c70a04
#
_entry.id   caa3860f9013367d38cdbafd90c70a04
#
_cell.length_a   1.000
_cell.length_b   1.000
_cell.length_c   1.000
_cell.angle_alpha   90.00
_cell.angle_beta   90.00
_cell.angle_gamma   90.00
#
_symmetry.space_group_name_H-M   'P 1'
#
loop_
_entity.id
_entity.type
_entity.pdbx_description
1 polymer ?
#
loop_
_entity_poly.entity_id
_entity_poly.type
_entity_poly.pdbx_seq_one_letter_code
_entity_poly.pdbx_strand_id
1 'polypeptide(L)'
;MFAKLPKLVERAGNAEKGGGSITAFYTVLSEGDDQQDPIADSARGVLDGHIVLSRRLAEEGHYPAIDIEASISRVMPSVVGIKHMNHAQMFKQYWSRYQQSRDLISVGAYVAGGDRETDTAISLQPSMSLYLRQGLNDNINMGASENHLASIFAPAPGG
;
A
#
# COMPACT_ATOMS: atom_id res chain seq x y z
N MET A 1 -27.87 6.98 -8.83
CA MET A 1 -26.49 7.12 -9.21
C MET A 1 -25.69 5.83 -8.99
N PHE A 2 -25.84 5.15 -7.86
CA PHE A 2 -25.13 3.93 -7.47
C PHE A 2 -25.29 2.72 -8.42
N ALA A 3 -26.44 2.55 -9.07
CA ALA A 3 -26.69 1.42 -9.97
C ALA A 3 -25.90 1.44 -11.30
N LYS A 4 -25.23 2.54 -11.62
CA LYS A 4 -24.43 2.65 -12.87
C LYS A 4 -22.99 2.21 -12.68
N LEU A 5 -22.44 2.33 -11.47
CA LEU A 5 -21.04 1.99 -11.19
C LEU A 5 -20.74 0.49 -11.41
N PRO A 6 -21.53 -0.46 -10.87
CA PRO A 6 -21.31 -1.89 -11.14
C PRO A 6 -21.33 -2.22 -12.64
N LYS A 7 -22.28 -1.66 -13.39
CA LYS A 7 -22.38 -1.86 -14.85
C LYS A 7 -21.17 -1.32 -15.63
N LEU A 8 -20.51 -0.28 -15.10
CA LEU A 8 -19.29 0.26 -15.68
C LEU A 8 -18.10 -0.64 -15.40
N VAL A 9 -18.00 -1.12 -14.14
CA VAL A 9 -16.93 -2.01 -13.68
C VAL A 9 -16.97 -3.37 -14.38
N GLU A 10 -18.16 -3.94 -14.59
CA GLU A 10 -18.35 -5.21 -15.32
C GLU A 10 -17.80 -5.20 -16.76
N ARG A 11 -17.54 -4.03 -17.33
CA ARG A 11 -16.94 -3.90 -18.68
C ARG A 11 -15.42 -4.05 -18.69
N ALA A 12 -14.79 -3.98 -17.54
CA ALA A 12 -13.36 -4.23 -17.39
C ALA A 12 -13.14 -5.67 -16.94
N GLY A 13 -11.95 -6.21 -17.15
CA GLY A 13 -11.58 -7.56 -16.75
C GLY A 13 -11.10 -8.41 -17.91
N ASN A 14 -11.07 -9.71 -17.68
CA ASN A 14 -10.62 -10.70 -18.65
C ASN A 14 -11.77 -11.10 -19.59
N ALA A 15 -11.49 -11.20 -20.88
CA ALA A 15 -12.38 -11.82 -21.84
C ALA A 15 -12.39 -13.35 -21.69
N GLU A 16 -13.27 -14.02 -22.42
CA GLU A 16 -13.27 -15.49 -22.55
C GLU A 16 -11.92 -16.01 -23.04
N LYS A 17 -11.69 -17.32 -22.85
CA LYS A 17 -10.41 -18.00 -23.15
C LYS A 17 -9.94 -17.70 -24.59
N GLY A 18 -8.80 -17.05 -24.70
CA GLY A 18 -8.22 -16.59 -25.98
C GLY A 18 -8.52 -15.13 -26.33
N GLY A 19 -9.33 -14.43 -25.55
CA GLY A 19 -9.54 -12.99 -25.65
C GLY A 19 -8.48 -12.17 -24.89
N GLY A 20 -8.55 -10.86 -25.04
CA GLY A 20 -7.69 -9.91 -24.29
C GLY A 20 -8.19 -9.61 -22.89
N SER A 21 -7.62 -8.60 -22.27
CA SER A 21 -8.06 -8.05 -20.98
C SER A 21 -8.15 -6.54 -21.03
N ILE A 22 -9.03 -5.96 -20.23
CA ILE A 22 -9.16 -4.52 -20.03
C ILE A 22 -8.88 -4.21 -18.57
N THR A 23 -7.81 -3.46 -18.33
CA THR A 23 -7.55 -2.87 -17.01
C THR A 23 -8.12 -1.47 -16.97
N ALA A 24 -8.96 -1.18 -15.98
CA ALA A 24 -9.58 0.12 -15.80
C ALA A 24 -9.19 0.74 -14.46
N PHE A 25 -8.83 2.03 -14.50
CA PHE A 25 -8.60 2.84 -13.32
C PHE A 25 -9.73 3.86 -13.19
N TYR A 26 -10.44 3.81 -12.07
CA TYR A 26 -11.52 4.73 -11.76
C TYR A 26 -11.07 5.67 -10.64
N THR A 27 -11.16 6.98 -10.89
CA THR A 27 -10.88 7.98 -9.86
C THR A 27 -12.18 8.39 -9.20
N VAL A 28 -12.23 8.26 -7.88
CA VAL A 28 -13.35 8.71 -7.04
C VAL A 28 -12.83 9.86 -6.18
N LEU A 29 -13.48 11.01 -6.28
CA LEU A 29 -13.21 12.18 -5.43
C LEU A 29 -14.23 12.19 -4.30
N SER A 30 -13.75 12.12 -3.05
CA SER A 30 -14.54 12.34 -1.85
C SER A 30 -14.41 13.78 -1.36
N GLU A 31 -15.45 14.33 -0.77
CA GLU A 31 -15.38 15.65 -0.14
C GLU A 31 -14.62 15.55 1.19
N GLY A 32 -13.59 16.38 1.35
CA GLY A 32 -12.70 16.32 2.50
C GLY A 32 -11.91 15.01 2.56
N ASP A 33 -11.57 14.57 3.75
CA ASP A 33 -10.90 13.29 3.99
C ASP A 33 -11.91 12.21 4.45
N ASP A 34 -13.19 12.33 4.03
CA ASP A 34 -14.25 11.40 4.42
C ASP A 34 -14.10 10.06 3.72
N GLN A 35 -13.52 9.10 4.44
CA GLN A 35 -13.40 7.72 3.97
C GLN A 35 -14.73 6.95 4.02
N GLN A 36 -15.77 7.51 4.63
CA GLN A 36 -17.10 6.91 4.74
C GLN A 36 -18.06 7.43 3.65
N ASP A 37 -17.54 8.17 2.65
CA ASP A 37 -18.34 8.59 1.49
C ASP A 37 -19.04 7.37 0.87
N PRO A 38 -20.39 7.38 0.77
CA PRO A 38 -21.15 6.22 0.27
C PRO A 38 -20.78 5.83 -1.17
N ILE A 39 -20.30 6.77 -1.99
CA ILE A 39 -19.86 6.49 -3.37
C ILE A 39 -18.53 5.76 -3.34
N ALA A 40 -17.58 6.22 -2.53
CA ALA A 40 -16.29 5.57 -2.33
C ALA A 40 -16.48 4.15 -1.75
N ASP A 41 -17.35 3.98 -0.78
CA ASP A 41 -17.65 2.69 -0.17
C ASP A 41 -18.31 1.71 -1.16
N SER A 42 -19.28 2.18 -1.92
CA SER A 42 -19.90 1.39 -2.99
C SER A 42 -18.88 0.98 -4.07
N ALA A 43 -17.93 1.87 -4.43
CA ALA A 43 -16.86 1.55 -5.36
C ALA A 43 -15.94 0.46 -4.80
N ARG A 44 -15.51 0.60 -3.55
CA ARG A 44 -14.68 -0.42 -2.86
C ARG A 44 -15.33 -1.80 -2.86
N GLY A 45 -16.67 -1.86 -2.76
CA GLY A 45 -17.41 -3.12 -2.75
C GLY A 45 -17.34 -3.92 -4.05
N VAL A 46 -17.16 -3.27 -5.20
CA VAL A 46 -17.23 -3.91 -6.53
C VAL A 46 -15.89 -3.96 -7.27
N LEU A 47 -14.87 -3.22 -6.83
CA LEU A 47 -13.56 -3.17 -7.48
C LEU A 47 -12.62 -4.27 -6.96
N ASP A 48 -11.67 -4.68 -7.78
CA ASP A 48 -10.63 -5.67 -7.44
C ASP A 48 -9.59 -5.13 -6.44
N GLY A 49 -9.62 -3.85 -6.18
CA GLY A 49 -8.77 -3.16 -5.22
C GLY A 49 -8.98 -1.66 -5.27
N HIS A 50 -8.35 -0.96 -4.36
CA HIS A 50 -8.36 0.50 -4.34
C HIS A 50 -7.05 1.05 -3.78
N ILE A 51 -6.66 2.21 -4.28
CA ILE A 51 -5.51 2.97 -3.84
C ILE A 51 -6.05 4.24 -3.18
N VAL A 52 -5.72 4.45 -1.91
CA VAL A 52 -6.12 5.63 -1.14
C VAL A 52 -4.97 6.64 -1.16
N LEU A 53 -5.29 7.87 -1.55
CA LEU A 53 -4.36 9.00 -1.44
C LEU A 53 -4.61 9.75 -0.14
N SER A 54 -3.54 10.11 0.55
CA SER A 54 -3.59 10.82 1.84
C SER A 54 -3.06 12.25 1.69
N ARG A 55 -3.90 13.23 2.05
CA ARG A 55 -3.49 14.64 2.11
C ARG A 55 -2.34 14.83 3.11
N ARG A 56 -2.40 14.17 4.27
CA ARG A 56 -1.37 14.23 5.31
C ARG A 56 0.00 13.81 4.76
N LEU A 57 0.07 12.70 4.00
CA LEU A 57 1.32 12.25 3.38
C LEU A 57 1.85 13.27 2.37
N ALA A 58 0.97 13.90 1.59
CA ALA A 58 1.36 14.95 0.65
C ALA A 58 1.92 16.19 1.37
N GLU A 59 1.29 16.62 2.46
CA GLU A 59 1.74 17.73 3.31
C GLU A 59 3.10 17.43 3.99
N GLU A 60 3.36 16.16 4.33
CA GLU A 60 4.66 15.68 4.83
C GLU A 60 5.72 15.55 3.71
N GLY A 61 5.40 15.87 2.47
CA GLY A 61 6.32 15.71 1.33
C GLY A 61 6.60 14.26 0.96
N HIS A 62 5.69 13.33 1.30
CA HIS A 62 5.78 11.92 0.94
C HIS A 62 5.06 11.67 -0.39
N TYR A 63 5.81 11.42 -1.45
CA TYR A 63 5.27 11.17 -2.78
C TYR A 63 5.79 9.85 -3.36
N PRO A 64 4.89 9.06 -4.06
CA PRO A 64 3.44 9.30 -4.16
C PRO A 64 2.75 9.25 -2.79
N ALA A 65 1.72 10.06 -2.60
CA ALA A 65 1.02 10.19 -1.32
C ALA A 65 0.02 9.04 -1.08
N ILE A 66 0.47 7.80 -1.27
CA ILE A 66 -0.35 6.58 -1.17
C ILE A 66 -0.37 6.10 0.29
N ASP A 67 -1.56 5.99 0.85
CA ASP A 67 -1.78 5.34 2.13
C ASP A 67 -1.84 3.82 1.93
N ILE A 68 -0.75 3.13 2.24
CA ILE A 68 -0.66 1.68 2.06
C ILE A 68 -1.47 0.89 3.09
N GLU A 69 -1.80 1.47 4.25
CA GLU A 69 -2.63 0.81 5.25
C GLU A 69 -4.09 0.77 4.80
N ALA A 70 -4.58 1.88 4.25
CA ALA A 70 -5.93 2.01 3.72
C ALA A 70 -6.11 1.40 2.32
N SER A 71 -5.02 1.14 1.59
CA SER A 71 -5.05 0.59 0.23
C SER A 71 -5.08 -0.94 0.24
N ILE A 72 -5.86 -1.53 -0.69
CA ILE A 72 -6.06 -2.99 -0.77
C ILE A 72 -5.99 -3.45 -2.23
N SER A 73 -5.37 -4.62 -2.46
CA SER A 73 -5.50 -5.41 -3.67
C SER A 73 -6.12 -6.77 -3.33
N ARG A 74 -7.29 -7.06 -3.89
CA ARG A 74 -7.98 -8.35 -3.70
C ARG A 74 -7.41 -9.46 -4.58
N VAL A 75 -6.83 -9.07 -5.72
CA VAL A 75 -6.26 -10.03 -6.69
C VAL A 75 -4.82 -10.42 -6.36
N MET A 76 -4.13 -9.67 -5.54
CA MET A 76 -2.74 -9.93 -5.19
C MET A 76 -2.49 -11.38 -4.75
N PRO A 77 -3.32 -12.01 -3.88
CA PRO A 77 -3.11 -13.40 -3.45
C PRO A 77 -3.15 -14.44 -4.58
N SER A 78 -3.83 -14.12 -5.68
CA SER A 78 -3.98 -15.03 -6.83
C SER A 78 -2.94 -14.80 -7.93
N VAL A 79 -2.23 -13.67 -7.93
CA VAL A 79 -1.34 -13.29 -9.04
C VAL A 79 0.13 -13.23 -8.65
N VAL A 80 0.46 -13.11 -7.36
CA VAL A 80 1.86 -13.05 -6.90
C VAL A 80 2.32 -14.35 -6.24
N GLY A 81 3.62 -14.61 -6.28
CA GLY A 81 4.22 -15.75 -5.59
C GLY A 81 4.19 -15.59 -4.06
N ILE A 82 4.25 -16.73 -3.35
CA ILE A 82 4.19 -16.77 -1.88
C ILE A 82 5.26 -15.89 -1.20
N LYS A 83 6.46 -15.81 -1.76
CA LYS A 83 7.54 -14.98 -1.22
C LYS A 83 7.18 -13.49 -1.27
N HIS A 84 6.68 -13.02 -2.41
CA HIS A 84 6.23 -11.64 -2.57
C HIS A 84 5.09 -11.33 -1.61
N MET A 85 4.10 -12.22 -1.51
CA MET A 85 2.99 -12.06 -0.57
C MET A 85 3.49 -11.93 0.87
N ASN A 86 4.40 -12.81 1.32
CA ASN A 86 4.95 -12.76 2.67
C ASN A 86 5.69 -11.42 2.92
N HIS A 87 6.53 -10.97 2.00
CA HIS A 87 7.23 -9.70 2.14
C HIS A 87 6.26 -8.51 2.22
N ALA A 88 5.21 -8.51 1.39
CA ALA A 88 4.19 -7.46 1.43
C ALA A 88 3.40 -7.44 2.75
N GLN A 89 3.09 -8.62 3.30
CA GLN A 89 2.44 -8.75 4.62
C GLN A 89 3.34 -8.26 5.74
N MET A 90 4.62 -8.69 5.75
CA MET A 90 5.61 -8.23 6.71
C MET A 90 5.80 -6.71 6.64
N PHE A 91 5.86 -6.16 5.43
CA PHE A 91 5.96 -4.71 5.23
C PHE A 91 4.79 -3.97 5.87
N LYS A 92 3.55 -4.39 5.59
CA LYS A 92 2.36 -3.78 6.20
C LYS A 92 2.36 -3.91 7.73
N GLN A 93 2.75 -5.06 8.25
CA GLN A 93 2.82 -5.33 9.69
C GLN A 93 3.80 -4.36 10.39
N TYR A 94 5.05 -4.30 9.93
CA TYR A 94 6.06 -3.42 10.54
C TYR A 94 5.77 -1.94 10.31
N TRP A 95 5.24 -1.59 9.14
CA TRP A 95 4.81 -0.22 8.87
C TRP A 95 3.71 0.24 9.82
N SER A 96 2.66 -0.55 9.97
CA SER A 96 1.56 -0.26 10.89
C SER A 96 2.05 -0.21 12.35
N ARG A 97 2.93 -1.13 12.75
CA ARG A 97 3.54 -1.13 14.09
C ARG A 97 4.31 0.16 14.37
N TYR A 98 5.10 0.62 13.41
CA TYR A 98 5.80 1.89 13.51
C TYR A 98 4.83 3.07 13.62
N GLN A 99 3.80 3.14 12.76
CA GLN A 99 2.81 4.22 12.80
C GLN A 99 2.08 4.30 14.15
N GLN A 100 1.70 3.17 14.72
CA GLN A 100 1.06 3.11 16.05
C GLN A 100 1.97 3.59 17.17
N SER A 101 3.28 3.42 17.04
CA SER A 101 4.27 3.82 18.03
C SER A 101 4.87 5.21 17.80
N ARG A 102 4.56 5.85 16.67
CA ARG A 102 5.16 7.11 16.20
C ARG A 102 5.08 8.23 17.24
N ASP A 103 3.93 8.38 17.88
CA ASP A 103 3.72 9.44 18.87
C ASP A 103 4.59 9.22 20.11
N LEU A 104 4.67 7.99 20.60
CA LEU A 104 5.53 7.64 21.74
C LEU A 104 7.01 7.84 21.40
N ILE A 105 7.42 7.52 20.18
CA ILE A 105 8.78 7.72 19.70
C ILE A 105 9.09 9.22 19.62
N SER A 106 8.17 10.02 19.06
CA SER A 106 8.38 11.46 18.84
C SER A 106 8.52 12.26 20.13
N VAL A 107 7.81 11.87 21.19
CA VAL A 107 7.91 12.50 22.52
C VAL A 107 8.99 11.89 23.41
N GLY A 108 9.76 10.91 22.88
CA GLY A 108 10.83 10.24 23.63
C GLY A 108 10.34 9.31 24.76
N ALA A 109 9.08 8.91 24.74
CA ALA A 109 8.49 8.01 25.74
C ALA A 109 8.69 6.53 25.41
N TYR A 110 9.14 6.20 24.20
CA TYR A 110 9.47 4.82 23.84
C TYR A 110 10.85 4.42 24.39
N VAL A 111 10.90 3.27 25.04
CA VAL A 111 12.15 2.69 25.57
C VAL A 111 12.56 1.52 24.70
N ALA A 112 13.72 1.61 24.06
CA ALA A 112 14.29 0.54 23.25
C ALA A 112 14.50 -0.74 24.07
N GLY A 113 14.20 -1.90 23.48
CA GLY A 113 14.24 -3.20 24.17
C GLY A 113 12.93 -3.58 24.88
N GLY A 114 11.97 -2.67 24.98
CA GLY A 114 10.68 -2.95 25.63
C GLY A 114 9.74 -3.82 24.80
N ASP A 115 9.84 -3.73 23.48
CA ASP A 115 9.06 -4.54 22.53
C ASP A 115 9.86 -4.81 21.25
N ARG A 116 10.20 -6.08 21.05
CA ARG A 116 11.03 -6.52 19.92
C ARG A 116 10.43 -6.20 18.55
N GLU A 117 9.10 -6.29 18.40
CA GLU A 117 8.45 -5.97 17.13
C GLU A 117 8.54 -4.48 16.82
N THR A 118 8.35 -3.63 17.81
CA THR A 118 8.48 -2.17 17.67
C THR A 118 9.93 -1.78 17.39
N ASP A 119 10.91 -2.37 18.08
CA ASP A 119 12.34 -2.15 17.80
C ASP A 119 12.69 -2.51 16.36
N THR A 120 12.19 -3.65 15.88
CA THR A 120 12.38 -4.07 14.48
C THR A 120 11.71 -3.09 13.52
N ALA A 121 10.49 -2.66 13.81
CA ALA A 121 9.77 -1.69 12.98
C ALA A 121 10.50 -0.35 12.89
N ILE A 122 11.07 0.13 14.02
CA ILE A 122 11.90 1.35 14.05
C ILE A 122 13.16 1.18 13.21
N SER A 123 13.84 0.04 13.32
CA SER A 123 15.06 -0.22 12.54
C SER A 123 14.83 -0.31 11.03
N LEU A 124 13.68 -0.83 10.62
CA LEU A 124 13.30 -0.98 9.20
C LEU A 124 12.68 0.30 8.59
N GLN A 125 12.22 1.23 9.43
CA GLN A 125 11.48 2.42 9.00
C GLN A 125 12.19 3.24 7.92
N PRO A 126 13.52 3.50 7.98
CA PRO A 126 14.18 4.28 6.93
C PRO A 126 14.12 3.58 5.57
N SER A 127 14.36 2.27 5.53
CA SER A 127 14.30 1.47 4.29
C SER A 127 12.88 1.37 3.75
N MET A 128 11.89 1.20 4.63
CA MET A 128 10.47 1.18 4.26
C MET A 128 10.03 2.53 3.70
N SER A 129 10.44 3.63 4.32
CA SER A 129 10.12 4.98 3.82
C SER A 129 10.76 5.26 2.47
N LEU A 130 12.00 4.80 2.25
CA LEU A 130 12.68 4.93 0.97
C LEU A 130 11.96 4.13 -0.12
N TYR A 131 11.52 2.92 0.18
CA TYR A 131 10.77 2.07 -0.75
C TYR A 131 9.44 2.69 -1.19
N LEU A 132 8.74 3.38 -0.29
CA LEU A 132 7.44 4.00 -0.57
C LEU A 132 7.56 5.32 -1.33
N ARG A 133 8.74 5.92 -1.39
CA ARG A 133 8.95 7.19 -2.10
C ARG A 133 9.50 6.94 -3.49
N GLN A 134 9.00 7.74 -4.43
CA GLN A 134 9.45 7.70 -5.80
C GLN A 134 9.48 9.11 -6.37
N GLY A 135 10.55 9.48 -7.04
CA GLY A 135 10.65 10.75 -7.75
C GLY A 135 9.71 10.80 -8.96
N LEU A 136 9.32 11.98 -9.36
CA LEU A 136 8.36 12.20 -10.44
C LEU A 136 8.79 11.56 -11.78
N ASN A 137 10.09 11.49 -12.02
CA ASN A 137 10.66 10.97 -13.26
C ASN A 137 11.27 9.56 -13.11
N ASP A 138 11.12 8.94 -11.94
CA ASP A 138 11.65 7.60 -11.72
C ASP A 138 10.78 6.57 -12.45
N ASN A 139 11.43 5.64 -13.13
CA ASN A 139 10.77 4.54 -13.80
C ASN A 139 11.23 3.21 -13.19
N ILE A 140 10.50 2.74 -12.19
CA ILE A 140 10.77 1.51 -11.47
C ILE A 140 9.88 0.40 -12.03
N ASN A 141 10.47 -0.62 -12.64
CA ASN A 141 9.71 -1.77 -13.10
C ASN A 141 9.36 -2.73 -11.95
N MET A 142 8.39 -3.60 -12.19
CA MET A 142 7.86 -4.53 -11.17
C MET A 142 8.95 -5.41 -10.55
N GLY A 143 9.86 -5.97 -11.37
CA GLY A 143 10.95 -6.84 -10.87
C GLY A 143 11.92 -6.08 -9.97
N ALA A 144 12.27 -4.84 -10.31
CA ALA A 144 13.13 -4.00 -9.48
C ALA A 144 12.42 -3.67 -8.14
N SER A 145 11.13 -3.37 -8.18
CA SER A 145 10.33 -3.13 -6.97
C SER A 145 10.25 -4.36 -6.08
N GLU A 146 10.01 -5.54 -6.65
CA GLU A 146 9.99 -6.82 -5.91
C GLU A 146 11.32 -7.14 -5.24
N ASN A 147 12.43 -6.95 -5.96
CA ASN A 147 13.77 -7.16 -5.42
C ASN A 147 14.09 -6.16 -4.29
N HIS A 148 13.69 -4.90 -4.43
CA HIS A 148 13.86 -3.89 -3.40
C HIS A 148 13.03 -4.25 -2.15
N LEU A 149 11.76 -4.63 -2.33
CA LEU A 149 10.92 -5.11 -1.23
C LEU A 149 11.57 -6.28 -0.47
N ALA A 150 12.08 -7.27 -1.20
CA ALA A 150 12.75 -8.42 -0.60
C ALA A 150 14.02 -8.03 0.17
N SER A 151 14.78 -7.05 -0.33
CA SER A 151 16.02 -6.59 0.29
C SER A 151 15.82 -5.93 1.65
N ILE A 152 14.65 -5.34 1.91
CA ILE A 152 14.32 -4.73 3.21
C ILE A 152 14.35 -5.77 4.34
N PHE A 153 14.00 -7.03 4.04
CA PHE A 153 13.91 -8.12 5.00
C PHE A 153 15.07 -9.11 4.90
N ALA A 154 16.04 -8.83 4.03
CA ALA A 154 17.24 -9.66 3.95
C ALA A 154 18.08 -9.48 5.23
N PRO A 155 18.70 -10.55 5.77
CA PRO A 155 19.64 -10.41 6.86
C PRO A 155 20.78 -9.49 6.42
N ALA A 156 21.21 -8.59 7.34
CA ALA A 156 22.34 -7.72 7.06
C ALA A 156 23.55 -8.56 6.61
N PRO A 157 24.28 -8.17 5.55
CA PRO A 157 25.44 -8.90 5.13
C PRO A 157 26.51 -8.84 6.24
N GLY A 158 26.71 -9.98 6.92
CA GLY A 158 27.82 -10.18 7.83
C GLY A 158 27.65 -9.56 9.22
N GLY A 159 26.94 -10.25 10.09
CA GLY A 159 27.21 -10.21 11.54
C GLY A 159 27.98 -11.47 11.91
#